data_eba07f11399c71897e87f71fb7480998
#
_entry.id   eba07f11399c71897e87f71fb7480998
#
_cell.length_a   1.000
_cell.length_b   1.000
_cell.length_c   1.000
_cell.angle_alpha   90.00
_cell.angle_beta   90.00
_cell.angle_gamma   90.00
#
_symmetry.space_group_name_H-M   'P 1'
#
loop_
_entity.id
_entity.type
_entity.pdbx_description
1 polymer ?
#
loop_
_entity_poly.entity_id
_entity_poly.type
_entity_poly.pdbx_seq_one_letter_code
_entity_poly.pdbx_strand_id
1 'polypeptide(L)'
;MRERIPVVVQRNSRGRRVVARGLWTAAELVVTLGVVLLLLVVHQLWWTNRQARAGAEHQVRALQREWGQEPGSGTAGGDPGGGSGGGSGKTGXSNDSGASGGRSGEGGAGARSAPRWDQAYAVIRIPRLGLVAPVAQGISKSGVLDKGYVGHYPRTAQPGRPGNFALAGHRNTHGEPFRYINRLRRGDRIDVETRDAVYTYTVDRTLARTSPRDGGVIAAVPRSNVKPYTGYTEAGSYVTLTTCTPEFTSRYRLVVWGRLVDVRSR
;
A
#
# COMPACT_ATOMS: atom_id res chain seq x y z
N MET A 1 -29.39 -47.28 81.11
CA MET A 1 -29.14 -46.23 80.12
C MET A 1 -28.05 -46.61 79.22
N ARG A 2 -28.31 -46.81 77.89
CA ARG A 2 -27.26 -47.17 76.88
C ARG A 2 -26.87 -45.88 76.17
N GLU A 3 -25.66 -45.40 76.43
CA GLU A 3 -25.07 -44.27 75.81
C GLU A 3 -24.72 -44.59 74.35
N ARG A 4 -25.34 -43.87 73.36
CA ARG A 4 -25.02 -44.05 71.95
C ARG A 4 -23.80 -43.19 71.59
N ILE A 5 -22.68 -43.85 71.32
CA ILE A 5 -21.48 -43.18 70.85
C ILE A 5 -21.70 -42.73 69.39
N PRO A 6 -21.57 -41.45 69.04
CA PRO A 6 -21.74 -40.97 67.65
C PRO A 6 -20.53 -41.45 66.80
N VAL A 7 -20.82 -42.21 65.77
CA VAL A 7 -19.79 -42.60 64.78
C VAL A 7 -19.54 -41.48 63.83
N VAL A 8 -18.40 -40.80 63.98
CA VAL A 8 -17.96 -39.79 63.03
C VAL A 8 -17.35 -40.45 61.83
N VAL A 9 -18.10 -40.47 60.72
CA VAL A 9 -17.61 -40.96 59.42
C VAL A 9 -16.66 -39.92 58.83
N GLN A 10 -15.37 -40.12 58.92
CA GLN A 10 -14.38 -39.30 58.24
C GLN A 10 -14.47 -39.55 56.73
N ARG A 11 -15.14 -38.63 56.03
CA ARG A 11 -15.18 -38.63 54.57
C ARG A 11 -13.75 -38.45 54.05
N ASN A 12 -13.26 -39.40 53.26
CA ASN A 12 -11.92 -39.41 52.70
C ASN A 12 -11.70 -38.18 51.79
N SER A 13 -11.05 -37.16 52.31
CA SER A 13 -10.83 -35.88 51.60
C SER A 13 -9.64 -35.94 50.62
N ARG A 14 -8.90 -37.05 50.58
CA ARG A 14 -7.71 -37.17 49.72
C ARG A 14 -8.08 -37.12 48.22
N GLY A 15 -9.12 -37.84 47.80
CA GLY A 15 -9.57 -37.82 46.41
C GLY A 15 -9.97 -36.42 45.91
N ARG A 16 -10.70 -35.68 46.74
CA ARG A 16 -11.13 -34.32 46.38
C ARG A 16 -9.96 -33.36 46.23
N ARG A 17 -8.91 -33.52 47.02
CA ARG A 17 -7.68 -32.69 46.92
C ARG A 17 -6.90 -32.99 45.64
N VAL A 18 -6.82 -34.26 45.23
CA VAL A 18 -6.14 -34.65 43.97
C VAL A 18 -6.89 -34.07 42.77
N VAL A 19 -8.22 -34.23 42.74
CA VAL A 19 -9.06 -33.68 41.68
C VAL A 19 -8.95 -32.14 41.63
N ALA A 20 -8.99 -31.47 42.79
CA ALA A 20 -8.85 -30.02 42.88
C ALA A 20 -7.52 -29.54 42.33
N ARG A 21 -6.43 -30.23 42.67
CA ARG A 21 -5.07 -29.90 42.15
C ARG A 21 -5.01 -30.14 40.63
N GLY A 22 -5.57 -31.25 40.13
CA GLY A 22 -5.63 -31.50 38.69
C GLY A 22 -6.38 -30.43 37.94
N LEU A 23 -7.54 -30.00 38.48
CA LEU A 23 -8.32 -28.89 37.88
C LEU A 23 -7.54 -27.56 37.90
N TRP A 24 -6.86 -27.28 38.98
CA TRP A 24 -6.02 -26.07 39.12
C TRP A 24 -4.91 -26.04 38.08
N THR A 25 -4.13 -27.15 37.96
CA THR A 25 -3.06 -27.20 36.97
C THR A 25 -3.59 -27.15 35.53
N ALA A 26 -4.71 -27.80 35.27
CA ALA A 26 -5.35 -27.72 33.95
C ALA A 26 -5.78 -26.27 33.62
N ALA A 27 -6.38 -25.57 34.58
CA ALA A 27 -6.77 -24.17 34.41
C ALA A 27 -5.53 -23.28 34.16
N GLU A 28 -4.46 -23.49 34.90
CA GLU A 28 -3.19 -22.76 34.73
C GLU A 28 -2.60 -22.97 33.34
N LEU A 29 -2.59 -24.21 32.85
CA LEU A 29 -2.12 -24.53 31.48
C LEU A 29 -2.96 -23.85 30.41
N VAL A 30 -4.29 -23.85 30.55
CA VAL A 30 -5.19 -23.18 29.62
C VAL A 30 -4.94 -21.68 29.59
N VAL A 31 -4.80 -21.05 30.75
CA VAL A 31 -4.51 -19.62 30.85
C VAL A 31 -3.15 -19.30 30.22
N THR A 32 -2.13 -20.08 30.56
CA THR A 32 -0.78 -19.90 30.01
C THR A 32 -0.78 -20.02 28.50
N LEU A 33 -1.42 -21.06 27.96
CA LEU A 33 -1.54 -21.26 26.52
C LEU A 33 -2.28 -20.07 25.87
N GLY A 34 -3.36 -19.62 26.49
CA GLY A 34 -4.12 -18.44 26.00
C GLY A 34 -3.26 -17.19 25.94
N VAL A 35 -2.47 -16.93 26.99
CA VAL A 35 -1.54 -15.80 27.02
C VAL A 35 -0.48 -15.91 25.93
N VAL A 36 0.13 -17.10 25.78
CA VAL A 36 1.15 -17.35 24.74
C VAL A 36 0.57 -17.10 23.34
N LEU A 37 -0.62 -17.63 23.06
CA LEU A 37 -1.29 -17.43 21.76
C LEU A 37 -1.58 -15.93 21.52
N LEU A 38 -2.05 -15.23 22.54
CA LEU A 38 -2.32 -13.80 22.45
C LEU A 38 -1.04 -13.00 22.15
N LEU A 39 0.04 -13.29 22.87
CA LEU A 39 1.34 -12.65 22.63
C LEU A 39 1.87 -12.94 21.22
N LEU A 40 1.66 -14.17 20.74
CA LEU A 40 2.07 -14.56 19.39
C LEU A 40 1.30 -13.77 18.33
N VAL A 41 -0.01 -13.61 18.50
CA VAL A 41 -0.86 -12.81 17.60
C VAL A 41 -0.39 -11.35 17.59
N VAL A 42 -0.17 -10.76 18.77
CA VAL A 42 0.32 -9.37 18.89
C VAL A 42 1.68 -9.24 18.20
N HIS A 43 2.58 -10.18 18.43
CA HIS A 43 3.90 -10.21 17.79
C HIS A 43 3.79 -10.28 16.26
N GLN A 44 2.93 -11.15 15.74
CA GLN A 44 2.73 -11.31 14.29
C GLN A 44 2.19 -10.01 13.66
N LEU A 45 1.22 -9.36 14.28
CA LEU A 45 0.65 -8.10 13.78
C LEU A 45 1.71 -7.00 13.78
N TRP A 46 2.50 -6.89 14.85
CA TRP A 46 3.57 -5.90 14.97
C TRP A 46 4.68 -6.14 13.94
N TRP A 47 5.09 -7.40 13.79
CA TRP A 47 6.15 -7.80 12.85
C TRP A 47 5.76 -7.52 11.40
N THR A 48 4.55 -7.94 10.99
CA THR A 48 4.03 -7.72 9.64
C THR A 48 3.98 -6.22 9.30
N ASN A 49 3.54 -5.42 10.25
CA ASN A 49 3.43 -3.98 10.06
C ASN A 49 4.81 -3.31 9.89
N ARG A 50 5.77 -3.73 10.72
CA ARG A 50 7.15 -3.24 10.66
C ARG A 50 7.85 -3.64 9.36
N GLN A 51 7.67 -4.88 8.93
CA GLN A 51 8.24 -5.40 7.69
C GLN A 51 7.71 -4.64 6.46
N ALA A 52 6.40 -4.39 6.40
CA ALA A 52 5.78 -3.63 5.32
C ALA A 52 6.33 -2.19 5.26
N ARG A 53 6.49 -1.53 6.40
CA ARG A 53 7.10 -0.18 6.46
C ARG A 53 8.53 -0.19 5.93
N ALA A 54 9.36 -1.12 6.41
CA ALA A 54 10.76 -1.22 5.97
C ALA A 54 10.85 -1.49 4.47
N GLY A 55 10.01 -2.38 3.95
CA GLY A 55 9.93 -2.67 2.52
C GLY A 55 9.51 -1.43 1.70
N ALA A 56 8.53 -0.70 2.17
CA ALA A 56 8.06 0.54 1.53
C ALA A 56 9.16 1.62 1.51
N GLU A 57 9.86 1.81 2.63
CA GLU A 57 11.00 2.75 2.71
C GLU A 57 12.13 2.36 1.75
N HIS A 58 12.43 1.06 1.68
CA HIS A 58 13.44 0.55 0.75
C HIS A 58 13.04 0.86 -0.70
N GLN A 59 11.77 0.66 -1.05
CA GLN A 59 11.25 0.96 -2.39
C GLN A 59 11.34 2.46 -2.71
N VAL A 60 11.03 3.34 -1.76
CA VAL A 60 11.18 4.79 -1.94
C VAL A 60 12.63 5.13 -2.28
N ARG A 61 13.57 4.60 -1.50
CA ARG A 61 15.01 4.84 -1.76
C ARG A 61 15.46 4.28 -3.11
N ALA A 62 14.92 3.14 -3.52
CA ALA A 62 15.22 2.55 -4.83
C ALA A 62 14.76 3.46 -5.98
N LEU A 63 13.50 3.94 -5.91
CA LEU A 63 12.97 4.88 -6.90
C LEU A 63 13.80 6.16 -6.96
N GLN A 64 14.16 6.72 -5.82
CA GLN A 64 14.92 7.97 -5.76
C GLN A 64 16.35 7.80 -6.33
N ARG A 65 16.99 6.66 -6.09
CA ARG A 65 18.29 6.34 -6.71
C ARG A 65 18.15 6.20 -8.23
N GLU A 66 17.15 5.47 -8.68
CA GLU A 66 16.86 5.30 -10.11
C GLU A 66 16.66 6.65 -10.81
N TRP A 67 15.93 7.58 -10.17
CA TRP A 67 15.66 8.90 -10.72
C TRP A 67 16.88 9.84 -10.66
N GLY A 68 17.79 9.63 -9.70
CA GLY A 68 19.01 10.41 -9.56
C GLY A 68 20.13 9.98 -10.51
N GLN A 69 20.00 8.82 -11.16
CA GLN A 69 20.94 8.37 -12.18
C GLN A 69 20.51 8.92 -13.54
N GLU A 70 21.26 9.90 -14.05
CA GLU A 70 21.04 10.42 -15.40
C GLU A 70 21.22 9.31 -16.44
N PRO A 71 20.37 9.24 -17.48
CA PRO A 71 20.59 8.29 -18.57
C PRO A 71 21.73 8.79 -19.45
N GLY A 72 22.97 8.56 -19.05
CA GLY A 72 24.17 9.00 -19.79
C GLY A 72 25.49 8.62 -19.21
N SER A 73 25.57 8.17 -17.99
CA SER A 73 26.84 7.72 -17.40
C SER A 73 27.00 6.21 -17.52
N GLY A 74 26.80 5.70 -18.74
CA GLY A 74 27.29 4.39 -19.10
C GLY A 74 28.81 4.50 -19.26
N THR A 75 29.57 4.26 -18.23
CA THR A 75 31.00 4.12 -18.30
C THR A 75 31.30 3.01 -19.29
N ALA A 76 31.82 3.40 -20.45
CA ALA A 76 32.50 2.47 -21.34
C ALA A 76 33.73 1.94 -20.62
N GLY A 77 33.57 0.92 -19.83
CA GLY A 77 34.67 0.16 -19.27
C GLY A 77 35.23 -0.70 -20.38
N GLY A 78 36.27 -0.20 -21.04
CA GLY A 78 37.05 -1.00 -21.96
C GLY A 78 37.74 -2.13 -21.23
N ASP A 79 37.47 -3.32 -21.62
CA ASP A 79 38.24 -4.49 -21.23
C ASP A 79 39.14 -4.85 -22.41
N PRO A 80 40.46 -4.74 -22.31
CA PRO A 80 41.40 -5.21 -23.33
C PRO A 80 41.95 -6.58 -22.92
N GLY A 81 41.56 -7.60 -23.64
CA GLY A 81 42.22 -8.91 -23.48
C GLY A 81 41.44 -10.05 -24.11
N GLY A 82 41.68 -10.42 -25.26
CA GLY A 82 42.53 -11.41 -25.87
C GLY A 82 42.06 -12.85 -25.76
N GLY A 83 41.79 -13.53 -26.88
CA GLY A 83 41.64 -14.96 -26.86
C GLY A 83 40.88 -15.56 -28.05
N SER A 84 41.65 -15.96 -29.01
CA SER A 84 41.43 -16.75 -30.22
C SER A 84 40.66 -18.04 -30.05
N GLY A 85 39.92 -18.44 -31.05
CA GLY A 85 39.44 -19.83 -31.19
C GLY A 85 38.20 -20.00 -32.08
N GLY A 86 38.41 -20.46 -33.25
CA GLY A 86 37.67 -20.80 -34.41
C GLY A 86 36.62 -21.88 -34.32
N GLY A 87 35.79 -21.94 -35.33
CA GLY A 87 34.84 -23.03 -35.51
C GLY A 87 33.68 -22.73 -36.47
N SER A 88 33.89 -23.16 -37.65
CA SER A 88 33.17 -23.24 -38.92
C SER A 88 31.77 -23.92 -38.86
N GLY A 89 30.87 -23.58 -39.77
CA GLY A 89 29.74 -24.39 -40.19
C GLY A 89 28.42 -23.64 -40.37
N LYS A 90 28.16 -23.13 -41.48
CA LYS A 90 27.40 -23.51 -42.68
C LYS A 90 25.88 -23.63 -42.53
N THR A 91 25.20 -22.78 -43.27
CA THR A 91 24.08 -22.90 -44.26
C THR A 91 22.71 -23.12 -43.68
N GLY A 92 21.77 -22.48 -44.09
CA GLY A 92 21.20 -22.00 -45.29
C GLY A 92 19.80 -21.36 -45.20
N UNK A 93 19.28 -20.44 -45.97
CA UNK A 93 18.60 -19.96 -46.42
C UNK A 93 17.54 -19.57 -46.63
N SER A 94 17.27 -18.84 -47.16
CA SER A 94 16.27 -18.35 -48.15
C SER A 94 14.83 -18.54 -47.73
N ASN A 95 13.99 -17.68 -47.90
CA ASN A 95 13.35 -16.74 -48.82
C ASN A 95 12.19 -16.10 -48.11
N ASP A 96 11.57 -15.08 -48.40
CA ASP A 96 11.49 -14.07 -49.47
C ASP A 96 10.22 -13.23 -49.24
N SER A 97 10.32 -11.98 -49.62
CA SER A 97 9.28 -11.14 -50.13
C SER A 97 8.22 -10.49 -49.21
N GLY A 98 8.21 -9.20 -49.29
CA GLY A 98 6.99 -8.45 -49.31
C GLY A 98 7.01 -7.06 -48.74
N ALA A 99 7.57 -6.15 -49.45
CA ALA A 99 7.09 -4.83 -49.88
C ALA A 99 6.33 -3.92 -48.92
N SER A 100 6.97 -2.83 -48.60
CA SER A 100 6.53 -1.48 -49.00
C SER A 100 5.48 -0.77 -48.14
N GLY A 101 5.88 0.37 -47.64
CA GLY A 101 4.93 1.34 -47.13
C GLY A 101 5.62 2.31 -46.16
N GLY A 102 6.47 3.16 -46.70
CA GLY A 102 7.02 4.27 -45.90
C GLY A 102 5.95 5.30 -45.60
N ARG A 103 5.91 5.73 -44.37
CA ARG A 103 5.39 7.05 -44.01
C ARG A 103 6.23 7.61 -42.89
N SER A 104 7.01 8.59 -43.27
CA SER A 104 7.65 9.55 -42.39
C SER A 104 6.55 10.26 -41.59
N GLY A 105 6.51 10.07 -40.34
CA GLY A 105 5.59 10.78 -39.45
C GLY A 105 6.36 11.31 -38.24
N GLU A 106 6.55 12.58 -38.30
CA GLU A 106 6.86 13.56 -37.27
C GLU A 106 7.05 13.08 -35.83
N GLY A 107 8.12 13.60 -35.25
CA GLY A 107 8.54 13.39 -33.89
C GLY A 107 7.44 13.63 -32.84
N GLY A 108 6.81 12.55 -32.42
CA GLY A 108 6.01 12.57 -31.21
C GLY A 108 6.95 12.48 -30.02
N ALA A 109 6.91 13.50 -29.17
CA ALA A 109 7.49 13.42 -27.83
C ALA A 109 7.03 12.11 -27.21
N GLY A 110 7.95 11.22 -26.92
CA GLY A 110 7.69 9.83 -26.54
C GLY A 110 6.55 9.68 -25.54
N ALA A 111 5.47 9.12 -26.03
CA ALA A 111 4.36 8.74 -25.17
C ALA A 111 4.88 7.68 -24.19
N ARG A 112 5.23 8.12 -22.97
CA ARG A 112 5.73 7.20 -21.97
C ARG A 112 4.67 6.17 -21.67
N SER A 113 5.06 4.91 -21.78
CA SER A 113 4.17 3.81 -21.46
C SER A 113 3.62 3.96 -20.05
N ALA A 114 2.33 3.73 -19.89
CA ALA A 114 1.71 3.75 -18.57
C ALA A 114 2.43 2.77 -17.62
N PRO A 115 2.53 3.10 -16.32
CA PRO A 115 3.18 2.19 -15.38
C PRO A 115 2.54 0.80 -15.41
N ARG A 116 3.37 -0.22 -15.34
CA ARG A 116 2.89 -1.61 -15.32
C ARG A 116 2.14 -1.88 -14.01
N TRP A 117 1.23 -2.84 -14.08
CA TRP A 117 0.50 -3.29 -12.90
C TRP A 117 1.45 -3.64 -11.75
N ASP A 118 1.08 -3.24 -10.55
CA ASP A 118 1.81 -3.46 -9.29
C ASP A 118 3.21 -2.83 -9.26
N GLN A 119 3.58 -2.04 -10.28
CA GLN A 119 4.85 -1.33 -10.32
C GLN A 119 4.74 -0.01 -9.55
N ALA A 120 5.66 0.18 -8.60
CA ALA A 120 5.86 1.47 -7.93
C ALA A 120 6.52 2.44 -8.92
N TYR A 121 5.96 3.63 -9.08
CA TYR A 121 6.41 4.61 -10.07
C TYR A 121 6.42 6.05 -9.57
N ALA A 122 5.90 6.26 -8.36
CA ALA A 122 5.86 7.60 -7.74
C ALA A 122 6.05 7.47 -6.24
N VAL A 123 6.29 8.59 -5.57
CA VAL A 123 6.40 8.67 -4.11
C VAL A 123 5.43 9.75 -3.63
N ILE A 124 4.58 9.42 -2.68
CA ILE A 124 3.71 10.41 -2.03
C ILE A 124 4.36 10.88 -0.72
N ARG A 125 4.34 12.19 -0.49
CA ARG A 125 4.78 12.82 0.76
C ARG A 125 3.67 13.68 1.32
N ILE A 126 3.37 13.50 2.60
CA ILE A 126 2.40 14.33 3.32
C ILE A 126 3.08 14.82 4.60
N PRO A 127 3.71 16.01 4.56
CA PRO A 127 4.54 16.49 5.67
C PRO A 127 3.81 16.53 7.01
N ARG A 128 2.56 16.98 7.03
CA ARG A 128 1.74 17.04 8.25
C ARG A 128 1.64 15.68 8.97
N LEU A 129 1.73 14.58 8.23
CA LEU A 129 1.62 13.23 8.79
C LEU A 129 2.97 12.53 8.95
N GLY A 130 4.06 13.16 8.48
CA GLY A 130 5.36 12.50 8.38
C GLY A 130 5.33 11.32 7.41
N LEU A 131 4.37 11.29 6.49
CA LEU A 131 4.21 10.17 5.57
C LEU A 131 5.12 10.32 4.35
N VAL A 132 5.86 9.26 4.07
CA VAL A 132 6.56 9.05 2.80
C VAL A 132 6.30 7.59 2.40
N ALA A 133 5.69 7.39 1.23
CA ALA A 133 5.34 6.04 0.80
C ALA A 133 5.43 5.92 -0.73
N PRO A 134 5.78 4.73 -1.26
CA PRO A 134 5.74 4.53 -2.71
C PRO A 134 4.31 4.41 -3.21
N VAL A 135 4.06 4.92 -4.41
CA VAL A 135 2.78 4.78 -5.10
C VAL A 135 2.96 3.78 -6.23
N ALA A 136 2.13 2.75 -6.26
CA ALA A 136 2.16 1.72 -7.29
C ALA A 136 0.85 1.70 -8.10
N GLN A 137 0.96 1.29 -9.35
CA GLN A 137 -0.19 1.16 -10.25
C GLN A 137 -1.05 -0.03 -9.82
N GLY A 138 -2.33 0.22 -9.55
CA GLY A 138 -3.27 -0.81 -9.09
C GLY A 138 -3.52 -0.78 -7.59
N ILE A 139 -4.53 -1.53 -7.18
CA ILE A 139 -4.96 -1.62 -5.78
C ILE A 139 -5.05 -3.09 -5.32
N SER A 140 -4.27 -3.99 -5.94
CA SER A 140 -4.25 -5.39 -5.53
C SER A 140 -3.72 -5.49 -4.09
N LYS A 141 -4.31 -6.37 -3.31
CA LYS A 141 -3.90 -6.53 -1.91
C LYS A 141 -2.44 -7.00 -1.84
N SER A 142 -2.17 -8.21 -2.34
CA SER A 142 -0.84 -8.83 -2.23
C SER A 142 0.25 -8.12 -3.06
N GLY A 143 -0.13 -7.57 -4.22
CA GLY A 143 0.83 -6.91 -5.12
C GLY A 143 1.21 -5.50 -4.71
N VAL A 144 0.31 -4.79 -4.02
CA VAL A 144 0.47 -3.37 -3.72
C VAL A 144 0.21 -3.06 -2.24
N LEU A 145 -1.03 -3.19 -1.78
CA LEU A 145 -1.43 -2.64 -0.49
C LEU A 145 -0.75 -3.33 0.69
N ASP A 146 -0.62 -4.66 0.63
CA ASP A 146 -0.02 -5.45 1.72
C ASP A 146 1.52 -5.30 1.77
N LYS A 147 2.12 -4.69 0.74
CA LYS A 147 3.53 -4.27 0.76
C LYS A 147 3.75 -2.95 1.50
N GLY A 148 2.67 -2.32 1.99
CA GLY A 148 2.73 -1.00 2.63
C GLY A 148 2.74 0.15 1.63
N TYR A 149 2.43 -0.12 0.37
CA TYR A 149 2.40 0.88 -0.69
C TYR A 149 1.04 1.57 -0.74
N VAL A 150 1.03 2.73 -1.35
CA VAL A 150 -0.20 3.42 -1.74
C VAL A 150 -0.54 2.96 -3.15
N GLY A 151 -1.77 2.50 -3.35
CA GLY A 151 -2.22 1.99 -4.63
C GLY A 151 -2.96 3.06 -5.44
N HIS A 152 -2.60 3.21 -6.70
CA HIS A 152 -3.27 4.09 -7.65
C HIS A 152 -4.44 3.35 -8.28
N TYR A 153 -5.66 3.88 -8.13
CA TYR A 153 -6.87 3.26 -8.71
C TYR A 153 -6.76 3.18 -10.23
N PRO A 154 -7.00 2.00 -10.82
CA PRO A 154 -7.02 1.87 -12.28
C PRO A 154 -8.02 2.83 -12.93
N ARG A 155 -7.67 3.32 -14.11
CA ARG A 155 -8.52 4.20 -14.93
C ARG A 155 -8.80 5.57 -14.30
N THR A 156 -8.07 5.95 -13.26
CA THR A 156 -8.07 7.33 -12.76
C THR A 156 -6.85 8.07 -13.34
N ALA A 157 -6.87 9.39 -13.26
CA ALA A 157 -5.83 10.22 -13.89
C ALA A 157 -4.45 9.99 -13.27
N GLN A 158 -3.40 10.15 -14.08
CA GLN A 158 -2.02 10.18 -13.59
C GLN A 158 -1.75 11.50 -12.85
N PRO A 159 -0.71 11.56 -11.99
CA PRO A 159 -0.39 12.79 -11.26
C PRO A 159 -0.30 14.01 -12.18
N GLY A 160 -0.91 15.11 -11.78
CA GLY A 160 -0.86 16.37 -12.50
C GLY A 160 -1.79 16.48 -13.70
N ARG A 161 -2.39 15.39 -14.15
CA ARG A 161 -3.29 15.43 -15.32
C ARG A 161 -4.70 15.89 -14.94
N PRO A 162 -5.42 16.48 -15.89
CA PRO A 162 -6.84 16.78 -15.68
C PRO A 162 -7.60 15.49 -15.30
N GLY A 163 -8.48 15.61 -14.31
CA GLY A 163 -9.19 14.51 -13.72
C GLY A 163 -8.79 14.28 -12.27
N ASN A 164 -8.81 13.05 -11.82
CA ASN A 164 -8.61 12.71 -10.42
C ASN A 164 -7.56 11.60 -10.26
N PHE A 165 -6.46 11.93 -9.64
CA PHE A 165 -5.42 10.98 -9.23
C PHE A 165 -5.88 10.31 -7.93
N ALA A 166 -6.54 9.15 -8.05
CA ALA A 166 -7.18 8.51 -6.91
C ALA A 166 -6.30 7.41 -6.31
N LEU A 167 -6.18 7.44 -4.98
CA LEU A 167 -5.24 6.61 -4.23
C LEU A 167 -5.93 5.87 -3.08
N ALA A 168 -5.51 4.61 -2.86
CA ALA A 168 -5.93 3.77 -1.73
C ALA A 168 -4.73 3.42 -0.86
N GLY A 169 -4.94 3.37 0.45
CA GLY A 169 -3.92 2.90 1.39
C GLY A 169 -4.54 2.25 2.61
N HIS A 170 -3.83 1.29 3.18
CA HIS A 170 -4.27 0.65 4.43
C HIS A 170 -4.30 1.65 5.60
N ARG A 171 -5.25 1.43 6.52
CA ARG A 171 -5.37 2.22 7.74
C ARG A 171 -4.76 1.55 8.96
N ASN A 172 -4.87 0.22 9.06
CA ASN A 172 -4.63 -0.50 10.31
C ASN A 172 -3.58 -1.61 10.21
N THR A 173 -3.10 -1.91 9.01
CA THR A 173 -2.21 -3.05 8.77
C THR A 173 -1.20 -2.70 7.68
N HIS A 174 -0.16 -3.55 7.57
CA HIS A 174 0.79 -3.52 6.45
C HIS A 174 1.38 -2.11 6.23
N GLY A 175 2.02 -1.56 7.26
CA GLY A 175 2.66 -0.26 7.19
C GLY A 175 1.73 0.93 7.42
N GLU A 176 0.43 0.76 7.23
CA GLU A 176 -0.61 1.75 7.56
C GLU A 176 -0.39 3.13 6.93
N PRO A 177 -0.09 3.24 5.61
CA PRO A 177 0.28 4.54 5.06
C PRO A 177 -0.81 5.60 5.24
N PHE A 178 -2.08 5.21 5.25
CA PHE A 178 -3.19 6.14 5.40
C PHE A 178 -3.86 6.11 6.78
N ARG A 179 -3.12 5.66 7.81
CA ARG A 179 -3.65 5.60 9.19
C ARG A 179 -4.22 6.94 9.65
N TYR A 180 -3.51 8.02 9.39
CA TYR A 180 -3.80 9.33 9.95
C TYR A 180 -4.30 10.36 8.93
N ILE A 181 -4.79 9.96 7.76
CA ILE A 181 -5.33 10.94 6.80
C ILE A 181 -6.57 11.66 7.35
N ASN A 182 -7.21 11.14 8.40
CA ASN A 182 -8.29 11.83 9.12
C ASN A 182 -7.82 13.09 9.87
N ARG A 183 -6.50 13.27 10.05
CA ARG A 183 -5.91 14.45 10.71
C ARG A 183 -5.57 15.56 9.73
N LEU A 184 -5.74 15.30 8.43
CA LEU A 184 -5.50 16.31 7.41
C LEU A 184 -6.56 17.40 7.47
N ARG A 185 -6.10 18.63 7.26
CA ARG A 185 -6.93 19.83 7.28
C ARG A 185 -6.84 20.54 5.94
N ARG A 186 -7.83 21.36 5.64
CA ARG A 186 -7.79 22.23 4.47
C ARG A 186 -6.51 23.07 4.50
N GLY A 187 -5.78 23.09 3.37
CA GLY A 187 -4.51 23.78 3.25
C GLY A 187 -3.29 22.86 3.41
N ASP A 188 -3.43 21.67 3.98
CA ASP A 188 -2.30 20.73 4.13
C ASP A 188 -1.79 20.28 2.76
N ARG A 189 -0.48 20.15 2.67
CA ARG A 189 0.22 19.83 1.42
C ARG A 189 0.33 18.31 1.23
N ILE A 190 0.14 17.90 -0.03
CA ILE A 190 0.37 16.52 -0.51
C ILE A 190 1.26 16.64 -1.74
N ASP A 191 2.48 16.12 -1.67
CA ASP A 191 3.39 16.09 -2.81
C ASP A 191 3.40 14.69 -3.41
N VAL A 192 3.36 14.62 -4.74
CA VAL A 192 3.54 13.38 -5.49
C VAL A 192 4.74 13.57 -6.39
N GLU A 193 5.81 12.83 -6.07
CA GLU A 193 7.06 12.86 -6.84
C GLU A 193 7.05 11.72 -7.85
N THR A 194 7.37 12.03 -9.09
CA THR A 194 7.66 11.07 -10.14
C THR A 194 9.11 11.26 -10.63
N ARG A 195 9.53 10.48 -11.60
CA ARG A 195 10.83 10.64 -12.21
C ARG A 195 11.05 12.08 -12.74
N ASP A 196 10.01 12.68 -13.31
CA ASP A 196 10.11 13.89 -14.12
C ASP A 196 9.68 15.17 -13.41
N ALA A 197 8.83 15.04 -12.37
CA ALA A 197 8.21 16.21 -11.74
C ALA A 197 7.71 15.92 -10.33
N VAL A 198 7.52 17.01 -9.61
CA VAL A 198 6.83 17.02 -8.31
C VAL A 198 5.51 17.76 -8.48
N TYR A 199 4.41 17.10 -8.17
CA TYR A 199 3.05 17.62 -8.23
C TYR A 199 2.60 17.93 -6.81
N THR A 200 2.33 19.20 -6.52
CA THR A 200 1.87 19.63 -5.20
C THR A 200 0.35 19.84 -5.23
N TYR A 201 -0.33 19.09 -4.39
CA TYR A 201 -1.77 19.27 -4.16
C TYR A 201 -1.99 19.85 -2.77
N THR A 202 -3.06 20.62 -2.62
CA THR A 202 -3.49 21.15 -1.32
C THR A 202 -4.82 20.51 -0.94
N VAL A 203 -4.90 19.99 0.27
CA VAL A 203 -6.14 19.42 0.82
C VAL A 203 -7.24 20.50 0.83
N ASP A 204 -8.40 20.16 0.30
CA ASP A 204 -9.52 21.08 0.18
C ASP A 204 -10.76 20.57 0.93
N ARG A 205 -11.05 19.27 0.82
CA ARG A 205 -12.28 18.69 1.39
C ARG A 205 -12.01 17.33 2.01
N THR A 206 -12.84 16.99 2.99
CA THR A 206 -12.80 15.66 3.64
C THR A 206 -14.22 15.13 3.78
N LEU A 207 -14.40 13.84 3.49
CA LEU A 207 -15.61 13.11 3.73
C LEU A 207 -15.29 12.00 4.74
N ALA A 208 -15.66 12.23 6.00
CA ALA A 208 -15.26 11.37 7.12
C ALA A 208 -15.77 9.93 6.98
N ARG A 209 -16.91 9.74 6.28
CA ARG A 209 -17.50 8.40 6.15
C ARG A 209 -18.42 8.32 4.93
N THR A 210 -18.15 7.33 4.06
CA THR A 210 -19.04 6.97 2.96
C THR A 210 -19.04 5.45 2.76
N SER A 211 -19.89 4.97 1.86
CA SER A 211 -19.98 3.54 1.50
C SER A 211 -18.69 3.07 0.81
N PRO A 212 -18.26 1.81 1.02
CA PRO A 212 -17.19 1.21 0.20
C PRO A 212 -17.51 1.17 -1.31
N ARG A 213 -18.78 1.25 -1.67
CA ARG A 213 -19.25 1.23 -3.06
C ARG A 213 -19.46 2.62 -3.66
N ASP A 214 -19.08 3.68 -2.94
CA ASP A 214 -19.23 5.06 -3.40
C ASP A 214 -18.16 5.38 -4.45
N GLY A 215 -18.36 4.92 -5.70
CA GLY A 215 -17.42 5.12 -6.80
C GLY A 215 -17.29 6.57 -7.22
N GLY A 216 -18.28 7.41 -6.92
CA GLY A 216 -18.22 8.83 -7.25
C GLY A 216 -17.04 9.54 -6.62
N VAL A 217 -16.58 9.08 -5.45
CA VAL A 217 -15.46 9.73 -4.73
C VAL A 217 -14.14 9.64 -5.49
N ILE A 218 -14.01 8.70 -6.43
CA ILE A 218 -12.80 8.54 -7.27
C ILE A 218 -13.05 8.90 -8.74
N ALA A 219 -14.23 9.42 -9.07
CA ALA A 219 -14.54 9.86 -10.45
C ALA A 219 -13.61 10.99 -10.90
N ALA A 220 -13.56 11.25 -12.20
CA ALA A 220 -12.71 12.34 -12.77
C ALA A 220 -13.00 13.71 -12.13
N VAL A 221 -14.28 13.98 -11.85
CA VAL A 221 -14.70 15.10 -10.99
C VAL A 221 -15.22 14.45 -9.71
N PRO A 222 -14.40 14.35 -8.65
CA PRO A 222 -14.75 13.49 -7.52
C PRO A 222 -15.88 14.08 -6.67
N ARG A 223 -16.95 13.30 -6.55
CA ARG A 223 -18.16 13.69 -5.81
C ARG A 223 -18.84 12.43 -5.28
N SER A 224 -19.27 12.47 -4.02
CA SER A 224 -19.96 11.31 -3.43
C SER A 224 -21.32 11.09 -4.08
N ASN A 225 -21.59 9.84 -4.45
CA ASN A 225 -22.93 9.40 -4.89
C ASN A 225 -23.85 9.13 -3.70
N VAL A 226 -23.29 9.02 -2.49
CA VAL A 226 -24.00 8.63 -1.26
C VAL A 226 -24.31 9.84 -0.38
N LYS A 227 -23.44 10.84 -0.40
CA LYS A 227 -23.55 12.08 0.39
C LYS A 227 -23.78 13.27 -0.56
N PRO A 228 -25.03 13.66 -0.79
CA PRO A 228 -25.32 14.78 -1.71
C PRO A 228 -24.51 16.03 -1.37
N TYR A 229 -24.14 16.77 -2.39
CA TYR A 229 -23.44 18.05 -2.29
C TYR A 229 -22.01 17.95 -1.72
N THR A 230 -21.46 16.73 -1.55
CA THR A 230 -20.09 16.53 -1.05
C THR A 230 -19.18 16.14 -2.20
N GLY A 231 -18.20 16.99 -2.50
CA GLY A 231 -17.26 16.81 -3.60
C GLY A 231 -17.22 18.02 -4.52
N TYR A 232 -16.85 17.79 -5.77
CA TYR A 232 -16.67 18.86 -6.76
C TYR A 232 -17.72 18.77 -7.85
N THR A 233 -17.93 19.89 -8.55
CA THR A 233 -18.87 20.00 -9.68
C THR A 233 -18.17 20.44 -10.96
N GLU A 234 -16.92 20.88 -10.86
CA GLU A 234 -16.15 21.44 -11.97
C GLU A 234 -14.99 20.53 -12.35
N ALA A 235 -14.63 20.54 -13.61
CA ALA A 235 -13.42 19.86 -14.07
C ALA A 235 -12.18 20.52 -13.45
N GLY A 236 -11.15 19.71 -13.21
CA GLY A 236 -9.92 20.18 -12.59
C GLY A 236 -8.91 19.06 -12.49
N SER A 237 -7.81 19.31 -11.78
CA SER A 237 -6.80 18.29 -11.48
C SER A 237 -6.84 18.02 -9.98
N TYR A 238 -7.32 16.84 -9.61
CA TYR A 238 -7.61 16.47 -8.23
C TYR A 238 -6.72 15.32 -7.75
N VAL A 239 -6.58 15.22 -6.44
CA VAL A 239 -6.08 13.99 -5.77
C VAL A 239 -7.16 13.50 -4.81
N THR A 240 -7.34 12.20 -4.74
CA THR A 240 -8.21 11.55 -3.76
C THR A 240 -7.40 10.53 -2.95
N LEU A 241 -7.46 10.63 -1.62
CA LEU A 241 -6.93 9.60 -0.73
C LEU A 241 -8.11 8.86 -0.11
N THR A 242 -8.10 7.53 -0.19
CA THR A 242 -9.15 6.68 0.41
C THR A 242 -8.57 5.65 1.37
N THR A 243 -9.23 5.45 2.49
CA THR A 243 -8.86 4.41 3.45
C THR A 243 -10.11 3.88 4.18
N CYS A 244 -9.94 2.79 4.91
CA CYS A 244 -11.01 2.19 5.73
C CYS A 244 -11.32 3.07 6.96
N THR A 245 -12.57 3.03 7.41
CA THR A 245 -13.00 3.72 8.64
C THR A 245 -14.24 3.03 9.24
N PRO A 246 -14.46 3.02 10.59
CA PRO A 246 -13.50 3.38 11.65
C PRO A 246 -12.22 2.54 11.66
N GLU A 247 -11.28 2.88 12.52
CA GLU A 247 -10.07 2.07 12.72
C GLU A 247 -10.46 0.62 13.05
N PHE A 248 -9.69 -0.32 12.56
CA PHE A 248 -9.85 -1.76 12.75
C PHE A 248 -11.13 -2.34 12.14
N THR A 249 -11.78 -1.58 11.23
CA THR A 249 -12.90 -2.08 10.42
C THR A 249 -12.71 -1.75 8.95
N SER A 250 -13.46 -2.42 8.09
CA SER A 250 -13.54 -2.12 6.65
C SER A 250 -14.94 -1.66 6.23
N ARG A 251 -15.78 -1.31 7.22
CA ARG A 251 -17.20 -1.05 7.01
C ARG A 251 -17.49 0.14 6.11
N TYR A 252 -16.69 1.21 6.26
CA TYR A 252 -16.87 2.45 5.50
C TYR A 252 -15.54 2.91 4.91
N ARG A 253 -15.57 3.99 4.13
CA ARG A 253 -14.38 4.69 3.62
C ARG A 253 -14.33 6.12 4.14
N LEU A 254 -13.15 6.53 4.51
CA LEU A 254 -12.74 7.92 4.75
C LEU A 254 -12.10 8.41 3.46
N VAL A 255 -12.46 9.60 3.03
CA VAL A 255 -11.95 10.19 1.78
C VAL A 255 -11.42 11.59 2.09
N VAL A 256 -10.25 11.91 1.54
CA VAL A 256 -9.67 13.25 1.56
C VAL A 256 -9.43 13.65 0.11
N TRP A 257 -9.83 14.86 -0.25
CA TRP A 257 -9.64 15.43 -1.59
C TRP A 257 -8.74 16.65 -1.55
N GLY A 258 -7.91 16.80 -2.58
CA GLY A 258 -7.10 17.99 -2.79
C GLY A 258 -7.13 18.43 -4.24
N ARG A 259 -6.71 19.70 -4.47
CA ARG A 259 -6.55 20.30 -5.79
C ARG A 259 -5.08 20.48 -6.09
N LEU A 260 -4.70 20.28 -7.34
CA LEU A 260 -3.35 20.58 -7.83
C LEU A 260 -3.13 22.09 -7.75
N VAL A 261 -2.00 22.50 -7.18
CA VAL A 261 -1.66 23.92 -7.03
C VAL A 261 -0.30 24.27 -7.64
N ASP A 262 0.57 23.26 -7.81
CA ASP A 262 1.91 23.51 -8.37
C ASP A 262 2.45 22.27 -9.07
N VAL A 263 3.26 22.50 -10.11
CA VAL A 263 4.02 21.44 -10.80
C VAL A 263 5.44 21.96 -11.03
N ARG A 264 6.41 21.23 -10.51
CA ARG A 264 7.83 21.54 -10.69
C ARG A 264 8.54 20.39 -11.37
N SER A 265 9.18 20.65 -12.48
CA SER A 265 10.05 19.68 -13.14
C SER A 265 11.25 19.34 -12.25
N ARG A 266 11.76 18.14 -12.37
CA ARG A 266 12.98 17.68 -11.68
C ARG A 266 14.18 17.88 -12.56
#